data_67931fa8d5cdbb5f2767c5d00774c789
#
_entry.id   67931fa8d5cdbb5f2767c5d00774c789
#
_cell.length_a   1.000
_cell.length_b   1.000
_cell.length_c   1.000
_cell.angle_alpha   90.00
_cell.angle_beta   90.00
_cell.angle_gamma   90.00
#
_symmetry.space_group_name_H-M   'P 1'
#
loop_
_entity.id
_entity.type
_entity.pdbx_description
1 polymer ?
#
loop_
_entity_poly.entity_id
_entity_poly.type
_entity_poly.pdbx_seq_one_letter_code
_entity_poly.pdbx_strand_id
1 'polypeptide(L)'
;MAEVRKILFQAAPSSGALTDLGTVPALKEWIVSTLFACNRSTAAGALRLAVATASGVAATGSHYLYYDVAIPANETLAVTAGITLQAAGVVRAYHNTSAFSFNAFGVEIDV
;
A
#
# COMPACT_ATOMS: atom_id res chain seq x y z
N MET A 1 10.31 -0.58 24.32
CA MET A 1 9.83 -0.48 22.93
C MET A 1 8.35 -0.84 22.92
N ALA A 2 7.51 0.06 22.45
CA ALA A 2 6.06 -0.16 22.44
C ALA A 2 5.60 -0.66 21.07
N GLU A 3 4.63 -1.57 21.09
CA GLU A 3 3.98 -2.06 19.88
C GLU A 3 2.50 -1.71 19.95
N VAL A 4 1.96 -1.16 18.88
CA VAL A 4 0.54 -0.81 18.79
C VAL A 4 -0.05 -1.46 17.54
N ARG A 5 -1.09 -2.27 17.74
CA ARG A 5 -1.86 -2.84 16.64
C ARG A 5 -2.88 -1.81 16.20
N LYS A 6 -2.88 -1.50 14.91
CA LYS A 6 -3.72 -0.39 14.44
C LYS A 6 -3.96 -0.46 12.94
N ILE A 7 -4.86 0.39 12.48
CA ILE A 7 -4.94 0.72 11.06
C ILE A 7 -3.72 1.59 10.75
N LEU A 8 -2.86 1.14 9.85
CA LEU A 8 -1.65 1.86 9.50
C LEU A 8 -1.92 3.00 8.53
N PHE A 9 -2.77 2.77 7.53
CA PHE A 9 -3.24 3.83 6.64
C PHE A 9 -4.53 3.43 5.93
N GLN A 10 -5.23 4.45 5.45
CA GLN A 10 -6.39 4.31 4.57
C GLN A 10 -6.26 5.37 3.49
N ALA A 11 -6.46 5.00 2.23
CA ALA A 11 -6.28 5.92 1.12
C ALA A 11 -7.16 5.54 -0.07
N ALA A 12 -7.55 6.54 -0.83
CA ALA A 12 -8.30 6.37 -2.08
C ALA A 12 -7.67 7.29 -3.14
N PRO A 13 -6.49 6.94 -3.67
CA PRO A 13 -5.77 7.81 -4.59
C PRO A 13 -6.43 7.88 -5.95
N SER A 14 -6.13 8.95 -6.69
CA SER A 14 -6.55 9.09 -8.08
C SER A 14 -5.87 8.05 -8.96
N SER A 15 -6.52 7.68 -10.06
CA SER A 15 -5.96 6.74 -11.03
C SER A 15 -4.84 7.36 -11.86
N GLY A 16 -4.01 6.50 -12.45
CA GLY A 16 -3.07 6.90 -13.49
C GLY A 16 -1.68 7.29 -13.01
N ALA A 17 -1.41 7.30 -11.71
CA ALA A 17 -0.10 7.62 -11.17
C ALA A 17 0.23 6.75 -9.98
N LEU A 18 1.51 6.39 -9.83
CA LEU A 18 1.99 5.71 -8.64
C LEU A 18 2.00 6.71 -7.48
N THR A 19 1.20 6.45 -6.46
CA THR A 19 0.94 7.39 -5.37
C THR A 19 1.36 6.80 -4.03
N ASP A 20 1.96 7.61 -3.18
CA ASP A 20 2.27 7.19 -1.80
C ASP A 20 0.97 7.03 -1.02
N LEU A 21 0.76 5.85 -0.44
CA LEU A 21 -0.43 5.55 0.36
C LEU A 21 -0.18 5.80 1.84
N GLY A 22 0.99 5.44 2.33
CA GLY A 22 1.35 5.62 3.71
C GLY A 22 2.85 5.62 3.89
N THR A 23 3.33 6.45 4.80
CA THR A 23 4.75 6.60 5.10
C THR A 23 4.97 6.34 6.59
N VAL A 24 5.97 5.52 6.89
CA VAL A 24 6.31 5.21 8.27
C VAL A 24 6.87 6.46 8.97
N PRO A 25 6.31 6.86 10.11
CA PRO A 25 6.83 8.02 10.84
C PRO A 25 8.27 7.83 11.31
N ALA A 26 8.94 8.95 11.60
CA ALA A 26 10.27 8.92 12.20
C ALA A 26 10.25 8.15 13.53
N LEU A 27 11.30 7.39 13.79
CA LEU A 27 11.48 6.59 15.01
C LEU A 27 10.42 5.49 15.18
N LYS A 28 9.81 5.06 14.06
CA LYS A 28 8.84 3.96 14.03
C LYS A 28 9.23 2.93 12.98
N GLU A 29 8.66 1.75 13.14
CA GLU A 29 8.68 0.69 12.11
C GLU A 29 7.27 0.16 11.95
N TRP A 30 6.94 -0.32 10.76
CA TRP A 30 5.65 -0.95 10.50
C TRP A 30 5.82 -2.41 10.11
N ILE A 31 4.95 -3.25 10.65
CA ILE A 31 4.71 -4.58 10.13
C ILE A 31 3.30 -4.56 9.57
N VAL A 32 3.16 -4.58 8.26
CA VAL A 32 1.86 -4.60 7.59
C VAL A 32 1.43 -6.05 7.48
N SER A 33 0.50 -6.47 8.32
CA SER A 33 0.03 -7.87 8.29
C SER A 33 -0.91 -8.11 7.13
N THR A 34 -1.81 -7.18 6.84
CA THR A 34 -2.78 -7.31 5.75
C THR A 34 -3.01 -5.97 5.08
N LEU A 35 -3.02 -5.97 3.76
CA LEU A 35 -3.38 -4.81 2.95
C LEU A 35 -4.53 -5.21 2.03
N PHE A 36 -5.60 -4.42 2.02
CA PHE A 36 -6.73 -4.62 1.13
C PHE A 36 -6.71 -3.59 0.02
N ALA A 37 -6.89 -4.04 -1.21
CA ALA A 37 -7.07 -3.18 -2.39
C ALA A 37 -8.46 -3.47 -2.95
N CYS A 38 -9.37 -2.52 -2.80
CA CYS A 38 -10.76 -2.68 -3.19
C CYS A 38 -11.06 -1.87 -4.46
N ASN A 39 -11.45 -2.58 -5.51
CA ASN A 39 -11.92 -1.95 -6.74
C ASN A 39 -13.40 -1.58 -6.58
N ARG A 40 -13.68 -0.30 -6.35
CA ARG A 40 -15.05 0.20 -6.18
C ARG A 40 -15.69 0.65 -7.49
N SER A 41 -15.03 0.40 -8.62
CA SER A 41 -15.54 0.79 -9.93
C SER A 41 -16.36 -0.32 -10.56
N THR A 42 -17.04 0.00 -11.64
CA THR A 42 -17.84 -0.97 -12.42
C THR A 42 -17.04 -1.62 -13.53
N ALA A 43 -15.74 -1.38 -13.59
CA ALA A 43 -14.83 -1.96 -14.59
C ALA A 43 -13.67 -2.66 -13.90
N ALA A 44 -13.15 -3.71 -14.51
CA ALA A 44 -11.92 -4.35 -14.06
C ALA A 44 -10.76 -3.36 -14.15
N GLY A 45 -9.85 -3.41 -13.19
CA GLY A 45 -8.70 -2.53 -13.14
C GLY A 45 -7.39 -3.26 -12.95
N ALA A 46 -6.30 -2.65 -13.39
CA ALA A 46 -4.95 -3.13 -13.15
C ALA A 46 -4.39 -2.43 -11.92
N LEU A 47 -3.78 -3.21 -11.03
CA LEU A 47 -3.22 -2.74 -9.77
C LEU A 47 -1.72 -2.95 -9.76
N ARG A 48 -0.99 -1.96 -9.25
CA ARG A 48 0.42 -2.10 -8.89
C ARG A 48 0.59 -1.72 -7.44
N LEU A 49 1.36 -2.51 -6.70
CA LEU A 49 1.78 -2.21 -5.34
C LEU A 49 3.29 -2.19 -5.29
N ALA A 50 3.84 -1.17 -4.66
CA ALA A 50 5.28 -0.98 -4.54
C ALA A 50 5.65 -0.51 -3.15
N VAL A 51 6.89 -0.77 -2.75
CA VAL A 51 7.47 -0.25 -1.51
C VAL A 51 8.78 0.45 -1.83
N ALA A 52 9.14 1.44 -1.03
CA ALA A 52 10.40 2.14 -1.17
C ALA A 52 10.92 2.54 0.21
N THR A 53 12.20 2.87 0.29
CA THR A 53 12.83 3.25 1.56
C THR A 53 12.48 4.66 2.00
N ALA A 54 12.00 5.50 1.09
CA ALA A 54 11.53 6.86 1.40
C ALA A 54 10.66 7.38 0.25
N SER A 55 9.81 8.36 0.55
CA SER A 55 8.89 8.92 -0.46
C SER A 55 9.61 9.62 -1.61
N GLY A 56 10.82 10.15 -1.36
CA GLY A 56 11.61 10.81 -2.38
C GLY A 56 12.36 9.88 -3.32
N VAL A 57 12.33 8.57 -3.07
CA VAL A 57 13.02 7.58 -3.90
C VAL A 57 12.20 7.32 -5.16
N ALA A 58 12.81 7.47 -6.34
CA ALA A 58 12.15 7.18 -7.59
C ALA A 58 11.86 5.69 -7.71
N ALA A 59 10.68 5.35 -8.24
CA ALA A 59 10.28 3.97 -8.41
C ALA A 59 11.16 3.27 -9.44
N THR A 60 11.58 2.05 -9.11
CA THR A 60 12.29 1.14 -10.02
C THR A 60 11.56 -0.19 -10.08
N GLY A 61 11.91 -1.02 -11.05
CA GLY A 61 11.27 -2.32 -11.21
C GLY A 61 11.35 -3.21 -9.98
N SER A 62 12.43 -3.10 -9.20
CA SER A 62 12.63 -3.93 -8.00
C SER A 62 11.71 -3.58 -6.84
N HIS A 63 11.04 -2.42 -6.87
CA HIS A 63 10.14 -1.99 -5.80
C HIS A 63 8.78 -2.67 -5.84
N TYR A 64 8.37 -3.20 -7.00
CA TYR A 64 7.00 -3.70 -7.18
C TYR A 64 6.80 -5.06 -6.54
N LEU A 65 5.76 -5.16 -5.70
CA LEU A 65 5.29 -6.41 -5.13
C LEU A 65 4.22 -7.05 -6.03
N TYR A 66 3.39 -6.22 -6.64
CA TYR A 66 2.37 -6.62 -7.61
C TYR A 66 2.46 -5.66 -8.79
N TYR A 67 2.35 -6.19 -9.99
CA TYR A 67 2.46 -5.38 -11.20
C TYR A 67 1.37 -5.77 -12.18
N ASP A 68 0.47 -4.83 -12.46
CA ASP A 68 -0.65 -5.00 -13.39
C ASP A 68 -1.52 -6.22 -13.08
N VAL A 69 -1.78 -6.45 -11.79
CA VAL A 69 -2.70 -7.51 -11.36
C VAL A 69 -4.12 -7.07 -11.68
N ALA A 70 -4.87 -7.92 -12.38
CA ALA A 70 -6.26 -7.63 -12.71
C ALA A 70 -7.15 -7.84 -11.49
N ILE A 71 -7.89 -6.80 -11.10
CA ILE A 71 -8.89 -6.85 -10.05
C ILE A 71 -10.24 -6.62 -10.70
N PRO A 72 -11.14 -7.62 -10.70
CA PRO A 72 -12.46 -7.45 -11.28
C PRO A 72 -13.26 -6.32 -10.62
N ALA A 73 -14.28 -5.83 -11.34
CA ALA A 73 -15.17 -4.79 -10.81
C ALA A 73 -15.76 -5.22 -9.47
N ASN A 74 -15.78 -4.30 -8.51
CA ASN A 74 -16.38 -4.49 -7.18
C ASN A 74 -15.76 -5.62 -6.36
N GLU A 75 -14.52 -6.01 -6.66
CA GLU A 75 -13.80 -7.05 -5.90
C GLU A 75 -12.60 -6.47 -5.16
N THR A 76 -12.14 -7.23 -4.17
CA THR A 76 -11.04 -6.84 -3.29
C THR A 76 -9.92 -7.87 -3.35
N LEU A 77 -8.69 -7.39 -3.49
CA LEU A 77 -7.49 -8.21 -3.30
C LEU A 77 -7.01 -8.04 -1.86
N ALA A 78 -6.84 -9.15 -1.17
CA ALA A 78 -6.25 -9.16 0.17
C ALA A 78 -4.81 -9.63 0.07
N VAL A 79 -3.87 -8.82 0.55
CA VAL A 79 -2.44 -9.12 0.56
C VAL A 79 -2.01 -9.38 1.99
N THR A 80 -1.55 -10.60 2.27
CA THR A 80 -1.12 -11.00 3.61
C THR A 80 0.36 -11.40 3.58
N ALA A 81 1.20 -10.55 3.04
CA ALA A 81 2.59 -10.88 2.75
C ALA A 81 3.57 -10.52 3.87
N GLY A 82 3.10 -9.94 4.97
CA GLY A 82 3.99 -9.60 6.09
C GLY A 82 5.01 -8.53 5.71
N ILE A 83 4.57 -7.45 5.09
CA ILE A 83 5.45 -6.36 4.64
C ILE A 83 6.01 -5.63 5.85
N THR A 84 7.34 -5.53 5.94
CA THR A 84 8.01 -4.82 7.02
C THR A 84 8.70 -3.58 6.46
N LEU A 85 8.48 -2.44 7.11
CA LEU A 85 9.03 -1.16 6.68
C LEU A 85 9.75 -0.48 7.83
N GLN A 86 10.94 0.05 7.53
CA GLN A 86 11.69 0.91 8.46
C GLN A 86 11.13 2.34 8.46
N ALA A 87 11.64 3.18 9.35
CA ALA A 87 11.29 4.61 9.38
C ALA A 87 11.50 5.24 8.00
N ALA A 88 10.60 6.12 7.61
CA ALA A 88 10.53 6.79 6.32
C ALA A 88 10.12 5.87 5.15
N GLY A 89 10.04 4.56 5.34
CA GLY A 89 9.58 3.63 4.31
C GLY A 89 8.15 3.96 3.85
N VAL A 90 7.86 3.67 2.60
CA VAL A 90 6.57 4.05 2.00
C VAL A 90 5.96 2.89 1.23
N VAL A 91 4.64 2.78 1.30
CA VAL A 91 3.84 1.90 0.44
C VAL A 91 3.19 2.76 -0.63
N ARG A 92 3.32 2.34 -1.87
CA ARG A 92 2.77 3.03 -3.04
C ARG A 92 1.83 2.14 -3.80
N ALA A 93 0.85 2.75 -4.46
CA ALA A 93 -0.06 2.03 -5.35
C ALA A 93 -0.36 2.82 -6.60
N TYR A 94 -0.66 2.08 -7.66
CA TYR A 94 -1.16 2.59 -8.93
C TYR A 94 -2.39 1.78 -9.32
N HIS A 95 -3.40 2.46 -9.86
CA HIS A 95 -4.55 1.78 -10.48
C HIS A 95 -5.01 2.58 -11.69
N ASN A 96 -5.74 1.92 -12.58
CA ASN A 96 -6.19 2.52 -13.83
C ASN A 96 -7.72 2.60 -13.98
N THR A 97 -8.45 2.46 -12.88
CA THR A 97 -9.92 2.60 -12.89
C THR A 97 -10.35 3.87 -12.18
N SER A 98 -11.66 4.13 -12.15
CA SER A 98 -12.19 5.34 -11.55
C SER A 98 -12.11 5.37 -10.03
N ALA A 99 -12.10 4.22 -9.35
CA ALA A 99 -12.19 4.20 -7.89
C ALA A 99 -11.55 2.94 -7.30
N PHE A 100 -10.46 3.12 -6.57
CA PHE A 100 -9.85 2.11 -5.71
C PHE A 100 -9.68 2.68 -4.32
N SER A 101 -9.81 1.84 -3.31
CA SER A 101 -9.45 2.19 -1.94
C SER A 101 -8.50 1.16 -1.35
N PHE A 102 -7.62 1.63 -0.48
CA PHE A 102 -6.58 0.82 0.13
C PHE A 102 -6.65 0.98 1.64
N ASN A 103 -6.54 -0.15 2.36
CA ASN A 103 -6.50 -0.17 3.81
C ASN A 103 -5.41 -1.12 4.25
N ALA A 104 -4.58 -0.69 5.18
CA ALA A 104 -3.52 -1.51 5.73
C ALA A 104 -3.66 -1.63 7.23
N PHE A 105 -3.49 -2.84 7.72
CA PHE A 105 -3.61 -3.18 9.13
C PHE A 105 -2.33 -3.86 9.60
N GLY A 106 -1.91 -3.57 10.80
CA GLY A 106 -0.71 -4.19 11.31
C GLY A 106 -0.24 -3.58 12.62
N VAL A 107 1.06 -3.51 12.78
CA VAL A 107 1.70 -3.10 14.01
C VAL A 107 2.65 -1.94 13.74
N GLU A 108 2.58 -0.91 14.58
CA GLU A 108 3.56 0.15 14.61
C GLU A 108 4.43 -0.04 15.85
N ILE A 109 5.74 -0.04 15.68
CA ILE A 109 6.71 -0.34 16.71
C ILE A 109 7.57 0.90 16.92
N ASP A 110 7.78 1.28 18.17
CA ASP A 110 8.75 2.32 18.52
C ASP A 110 10.17 1.79 18.41
N VAL A 111 11.05 2.55 17.81
CA VAL A 111 12.47 2.21 17.69
C VAL A 111 13.38 3.25 18.30
#